data_79528aecbf3bacb4fb3232edf8bffde7
#
_entry.id   79528aecbf3bacb4fb3232edf8bffde7
#
_cell.length_a   1.000
_cell.length_b   1.000
_cell.length_c   1.000
_cell.angle_alpha   90.00
_cell.angle_beta   90.00
_cell.angle_gamma   90.00
#
_symmetry.space_group_name_H-M   'P 1'
#
loop_
_entity.id
_entity.type
_entity.pdbx_description
1 polymer ?
#
loop_
_entity_poly.entity_id
_entity_poly.type
_entity_poly.pdbx_seq_one_letter_code
_entity_poly.pdbx_strand_id
1 'polypeptide(L)'
;IGTLVLTGLLYVVVPKGFFPVQDTGVIQGISDASQSISFSAMAERQQKLAEVVLKDPAVESLSSFIGVDGVNTTLNSGRMLINLKPKDERDADATEIIQRLQPELAKVAGISLYMQPVQDLTIEDRVSRTQYQFTVEDPDPNNLSKWVPKLVERLQQTRELRDVASDLQDN
;
A
#
# COMPACT_ATOMS: atom_id res chain seq x y z
N ILE A 1 -6.08 41.44 19.78
CA ILE A 1 -5.72 41.50 18.35
C ILE A 1 -4.61 40.51 18.06
N GLY A 2 -3.51 40.45 18.86
CA GLY A 2 -2.39 39.49 18.64
C GLY A 2 -2.84 38.02 18.65
N THR A 3 -3.75 37.65 19.54
CA THR A 3 -4.30 36.27 19.60
C THR A 3 -5.09 35.91 18.35
N LEU A 4 -5.88 36.84 17.80
CA LEU A 4 -6.64 36.60 16.56
C LEU A 4 -5.73 36.40 15.36
N VAL A 5 -4.66 37.21 15.27
CA VAL A 5 -3.65 37.06 14.20
C VAL A 5 -2.94 35.71 14.31
N LEU A 6 -2.53 35.34 15.54
CA LEU A 6 -1.88 34.04 15.80
C LEU A 6 -2.82 32.87 15.47
N THR A 7 -4.09 32.95 15.86
CA THR A 7 -5.09 31.91 15.53
C THR A 7 -5.26 31.79 14.01
N GLY A 8 -5.36 32.89 13.30
CA GLY A 8 -5.45 32.88 11.84
C GLY A 8 -4.22 32.28 11.17
N LEU A 9 -3.03 32.60 11.67
CA LEU A 9 -1.77 32.06 11.18
C LEU A 9 -1.70 30.54 11.42
N LEU A 10 -1.98 30.08 12.66
CA LEU A 10 -1.99 28.66 13.00
C LEU A 10 -3.05 27.90 12.20
N TYR A 11 -4.23 28.49 11.98
CA TYR A 11 -5.26 27.86 11.17
C TYR A 11 -4.80 27.58 9.72
N VAL A 12 -3.95 28.41 9.14
CA VAL A 12 -3.39 28.20 7.79
C VAL A 12 -2.22 27.21 7.82
N VAL A 13 -1.36 27.27 8.83
CA VAL A 13 -0.11 26.51 8.88
C VAL A 13 -0.29 25.06 9.38
N VAL A 14 -1.23 24.85 10.32
CA VAL A 14 -1.46 23.51 10.87
C VAL A 14 -2.07 22.58 9.83
N PRO A 15 -1.43 21.41 9.55
CA PRO A 15 -1.99 20.42 8.66
C PRO A 15 -3.38 19.97 9.14
N LYS A 16 -4.36 20.03 8.24
CA LYS A 16 -5.74 19.64 8.53
C LYS A 16 -5.95 18.21 8.05
N GLY A 17 -5.93 17.26 8.97
CA GLY A 17 -6.27 15.86 8.71
C GLY A 17 -7.18 15.35 9.80
N PHE A 18 -8.10 14.44 9.44
CA PHE A 18 -9.01 13.82 10.42
C PHE A 18 -8.23 12.87 11.32
N PHE A 19 -7.29 12.11 10.76
CA PHE A 19 -6.31 11.32 11.48
C PHE A 19 -4.93 11.51 10.83
N PRO A 20 -3.94 12.04 11.55
CA PRO A 20 -2.57 12.05 11.05
C PRO A 20 -2.05 10.62 10.97
N VAL A 21 -1.34 10.30 9.90
CA VAL A 21 -0.66 9.01 9.75
C VAL A 21 0.36 8.89 10.87
N GLN A 22 0.20 7.86 11.70
CA GLN A 22 1.14 7.57 12.79
C GLN A 22 2.26 6.67 12.28
N ASP A 23 3.45 6.92 12.76
CA ASP A 23 4.60 6.06 12.53
C ASP A 23 4.75 5.08 13.70
N THR A 24 4.12 3.92 13.56
CA THR A 24 4.13 2.83 14.55
C THR A 24 5.38 1.94 14.43
N GLY A 25 6.26 2.21 13.45
CA GLY A 25 7.42 1.36 13.19
C GLY A 25 7.08 0.06 12.45
N VAL A 26 5.85 -0.10 11.98
CA VAL A 26 5.42 -1.29 11.24
C VAL A 26 4.80 -0.89 9.92
N ILE A 27 5.26 -1.52 8.83
CA ILE A 27 4.67 -1.41 7.50
C ILE A 27 4.03 -2.75 7.14
N GLN A 28 2.79 -2.70 6.68
CA GLN A 28 2.10 -3.82 6.11
C GLN A 28 2.18 -3.76 4.59
N GLY A 29 2.49 -4.88 3.96
CA GLY A 29 2.52 -5.03 2.52
C GLY A 29 1.57 -6.13 2.04
N ILE A 30 0.92 -5.90 0.91
CA ILE A 30 0.18 -6.92 0.15
C ILE A 30 0.89 -7.07 -1.18
N SER A 31 1.36 -8.29 -1.47
CA SER A 31 1.92 -8.64 -2.76
C SER A 31 0.86 -9.26 -3.65
N ASP A 32 0.89 -8.91 -4.93
CA ASP A 32 -0.07 -9.38 -5.92
C ASP A 32 0.64 -9.74 -7.24
N ALA A 33 0.33 -10.90 -7.76
CA ALA A 33 0.87 -11.41 -9.02
C ALA A 33 -0.25 -11.90 -9.92
N SER A 34 0.07 -12.33 -11.15
CA SER A 34 -0.90 -12.88 -12.09
C SER A 34 -1.68 -14.04 -11.47
N GLN A 35 -2.98 -14.12 -11.71
CA GLN A 35 -3.85 -15.22 -11.25
C GLN A 35 -3.39 -16.60 -11.75
N SER A 36 -2.73 -16.67 -12.89
CA SER A 36 -2.20 -17.90 -13.48
C SER A 36 -0.83 -18.33 -12.91
N ILE A 37 -0.30 -17.62 -11.92
CA ILE A 37 1.03 -17.91 -11.35
C ILE A 37 1.01 -19.24 -10.58
N SER A 38 2.06 -20.04 -10.72
CA SER A 38 2.24 -21.21 -9.87
C SER A 38 2.77 -20.81 -8.48
N PHE A 39 2.50 -21.63 -7.46
CA PHE A 39 3.01 -21.38 -6.11
C PHE A 39 4.54 -21.23 -6.07
N SER A 40 5.28 -22.06 -6.80
CA SER A 40 6.74 -21.97 -6.85
C SER A 40 7.24 -20.65 -7.45
N ALA A 41 6.61 -20.18 -8.51
CA ALA A 41 6.94 -18.89 -9.13
C ALA A 41 6.54 -17.72 -8.23
N MET A 42 5.41 -17.82 -7.52
CA MET A 42 5.01 -16.83 -6.51
C MET A 42 6.02 -16.76 -5.37
N ALA A 43 6.45 -17.92 -4.86
CA ALA A 43 7.44 -18.00 -3.77
C ALA A 43 8.77 -17.35 -4.17
N GLU A 44 9.28 -17.63 -5.38
CA GLU A 44 10.50 -17.02 -5.90
C GLU A 44 10.39 -15.49 -6.00
N ARG A 45 9.28 -14.99 -6.53
CA ARG A 45 9.05 -13.54 -6.66
C ARG A 45 8.88 -12.86 -5.31
N GLN A 46 8.14 -13.50 -4.41
CA GLN A 46 7.94 -13.02 -3.04
C GLN A 46 9.29 -12.92 -2.29
N GLN A 47 10.17 -13.92 -2.48
CA GLN A 47 11.51 -13.89 -1.91
C GLN A 47 12.35 -12.74 -2.47
N LYS A 48 12.28 -12.45 -3.78
CA LYS A 48 12.97 -11.31 -4.39
C LYS A 48 12.49 -9.98 -3.82
N LEU A 49 11.18 -9.81 -3.61
CA LEU A 49 10.65 -8.63 -2.93
C LEU A 49 11.20 -8.51 -1.49
N ALA A 50 11.21 -9.62 -0.75
CA ALA A 50 11.75 -9.65 0.61
C ALA A 50 13.24 -9.27 0.65
N GLU A 51 14.05 -9.75 -0.29
CA GLU A 51 15.46 -9.39 -0.42
C GLU A 51 15.66 -7.90 -0.70
N VAL A 52 14.80 -7.28 -1.51
CA VAL A 52 14.86 -5.83 -1.76
C VAL A 52 14.52 -5.05 -0.50
N VAL A 53 13.45 -5.42 0.21
CA VAL A 53 13.02 -4.77 1.45
C VAL A 53 14.11 -4.87 2.53
N LEU A 54 14.71 -6.04 2.72
CA LEU A 54 15.74 -6.28 3.74
C LEU A 54 17.06 -5.56 3.49
N LYS A 55 17.29 -5.02 2.27
CA LYS A 55 18.46 -4.17 1.97
C LYS A 55 18.33 -2.76 2.53
N ASP A 56 17.13 -2.32 2.86
CA ASP A 56 16.91 -0.99 3.43
C ASP A 56 17.46 -0.94 4.86
N PRO A 57 18.32 0.02 5.20
CA PRO A 57 18.96 0.10 6.51
C PRO A 57 17.99 0.38 7.67
N ALA A 58 16.80 0.92 7.38
CA ALA A 58 15.76 1.18 8.36
C ALA A 58 14.91 -0.04 8.69
N VAL A 59 15.02 -1.14 7.93
CA VAL A 59 14.30 -2.38 8.17
C VAL A 59 15.06 -3.24 9.19
N GLU A 60 14.37 -3.66 10.24
CA GLU A 60 14.90 -4.57 11.26
C GLU A 60 14.60 -6.02 10.93
N SER A 61 13.35 -6.32 10.59
CA SER A 61 12.91 -7.68 10.28
C SER A 61 11.71 -7.69 9.33
N LEU A 62 11.48 -8.85 8.71
CA LEU A 62 10.40 -9.07 7.77
C LEU A 62 9.76 -10.43 8.02
N SER A 63 8.43 -10.46 8.07
CA SER A 63 7.63 -11.69 7.98
C SER A 63 6.87 -11.70 6.65
N SER A 64 6.91 -12.81 5.93
CA SER A 64 6.30 -12.95 4.61
C SER A 64 5.48 -14.23 4.50
N PHE A 65 4.25 -14.12 4.02
CA PHE A 65 3.30 -15.22 3.87
C PHE A 65 2.69 -15.19 2.48
N ILE A 66 2.49 -16.36 1.86
CA ILE A 66 1.82 -16.52 0.57
C ILE A 66 0.46 -17.15 0.80
N GLY A 67 -0.55 -16.76 0.01
CA GLY A 67 -1.89 -17.31 0.09
C GLY A 67 -2.77 -16.67 1.17
N VAL A 68 -2.35 -15.56 1.77
CA VAL A 68 -3.10 -14.85 2.81
C VAL A 68 -3.16 -13.37 2.45
N ASP A 69 -4.28 -12.90 1.89
CA ASP A 69 -4.52 -11.48 1.64
C ASP A 69 -5.40 -10.82 2.70
N GLY A 70 -5.93 -11.62 3.64
CA GLY A 70 -6.82 -11.18 4.72
C GLY A 70 -8.31 -11.32 4.39
N VAL A 71 -8.68 -11.56 3.13
CA VAL A 71 -10.06 -11.75 2.67
C VAL A 71 -10.23 -13.08 1.94
N ASN A 72 -9.31 -13.41 1.05
CA ASN A 72 -9.33 -14.64 0.26
C ASN A 72 -7.97 -15.34 0.33
N THR A 73 -7.98 -16.67 0.38
CA THR A 73 -6.78 -17.48 0.23
C THR A 73 -6.52 -17.74 -1.24
N THR A 74 -5.67 -16.93 -1.87
CA THR A 74 -5.29 -17.08 -3.27
C THR A 74 -3.80 -17.27 -3.40
N LEU A 75 -3.38 -18.16 -4.29
CA LEU A 75 -1.96 -18.49 -4.47
C LEU A 75 -1.15 -17.36 -5.11
N ASN A 76 -1.82 -16.39 -5.72
CA ASN A 76 -1.21 -15.25 -6.40
C ASN A 76 -1.05 -14.01 -5.52
N SER A 77 -1.50 -14.07 -4.28
CA SER A 77 -1.33 -12.96 -3.33
C SER A 77 -0.58 -13.38 -2.08
N GLY A 78 0.05 -12.43 -1.44
CA GLY A 78 0.77 -12.65 -0.20
C GLY A 78 0.75 -11.42 0.69
N ARG A 79 1.16 -11.60 1.93
CA ARG A 79 1.25 -10.56 2.94
C ARG A 79 2.68 -10.47 3.45
N MET A 80 3.13 -9.24 3.65
CA MET A 80 4.39 -8.93 4.32
C MET A 80 4.13 -8.04 5.53
N LEU A 81 4.79 -8.33 6.63
CA LEU A 81 4.91 -7.46 7.80
C LEU A 81 6.37 -7.06 7.92
N ILE A 82 6.63 -5.77 7.78
CA ILE A 82 7.97 -5.17 7.78
C ILE A 82 8.09 -4.39 9.08
N ASN A 83 8.97 -4.84 9.96
CA ASN A 83 9.28 -4.13 11.19
C ASN A 83 10.46 -3.19 10.92
N LEU A 84 10.28 -1.94 11.26
CA LEU A 84 11.31 -0.91 11.16
C LEU A 84 12.08 -0.83 12.46
N LYS A 85 13.32 -0.41 12.39
CA LYS A 85 14.11 -0.06 13.56
C LYS A 85 13.42 1.03 14.39
N PRO A 86 13.75 1.15 15.68
CA PRO A 86 13.27 2.23 16.52
C PRO A 86 13.48 3.60 15.87
N LYS A 87 12.60 4.55 16.19
CA LYS A 87 12.60 5.87 15.52
C LYS A 87 13.88 6.68 15.75
N ASP A 88 14.58 6.43 16.83
CA ASP A 88 15.87 7.02 17.19
C ASP A 88 17.06 6.39 16.43
N GLU A 89 16.86 5.23 15.79
CA GLU A 89 17.86 4.53 14.99
C GLU A 89 17.65 4.67 13.47
N ARG A 90 16.67 5.47 13.02
CA ARG A 90 16.39 5.69 11.60
C ARG A 90 16.13 7.15 11.26
N ASP A 91 16.56 7.55 10.06
CA ASP A 91 16.49 8.94 9.59
C ASP A 91 15.17 9.29 8.90
N ALA A 92 14.32 8.29 8.64
CA ALA A 92 13.11 8.44 7.84
C ALA A 92 11.88 7.85 8.55
N ASP A 93 10.71 8.42 8.32
CA ASP A 93 9.44 7.84 8.77
C ASP A 93 8.98 6.68 7.86
N ALA A 94 7.94 5.95 8.29
CA ALA A 94 7.41 4.82 7.55
C ALA A 94 6.96 5.20 6.13
N THR A 95 6.41 6.39 5.93
CA THR A 95 5.94 6.88 4.62
C THR A 95 7.12 7.17 3.69
N GLU A 96 8.17 7.79 4.20
CA GLU A 96 9.40 8.07 3.45
C GLU A 96 10.12 6.78 3.04
N ILE A 97 10.15 5.78 3.95
CA ILE A 97 10.72 4.46 3.66
C ILE A 97 9.94 3.76 2.56
N ILE A 98 8.60 3.78 2.59
CA ILE A 98 7.75 3.25 1.52
C ILE A 98 8.09 3.92 0.19
N GLN A 99 8.17 5.26 0.15
CA GLN A 99 8.47 6.01 -1.08
C GLN A 99 9.86 5.67 -1.63
N ARG A 100 10.84 5.41 -0.77
CA ARG A 100 12.21 5.00 -1.15
C ARG A 100 12.24 3.57 -1.69
N LEU A 101 11.46 2.66 -1.12
CA LEU A 101 11.41 1.26 -1.54
C LEU A 101 10.63 1.05 -2.85
N GLN A 102 9.59 1.83 -3.12
CA GLN A 102 8.73 1.67 -4.30
C GLN A 102 9.50 1.54 -5.64
N PRO A 103 10.45 2.43 -6.00
CA PRO A 103 11.15 2.31 -7.28
C PRO A 103 12.04 1.07 -7.38
N GLU A 104 12.56 0.56 -6.27
CA GLU A 104 13.36 -0.67 -6.26
C GLU A 104 12.48 -1.91 -6.38
N LEU A 105 11.34 -1.91 -5.69
CA LEU A 105 10.36 -3.00 -5.77
C LEU A 105 9.70 -3.09 -7.15
N ALA A 106 9.48 -1.97 -7.83
CA ALA A 106 8.95 -1.93 -9.19
C ALA A 106 9.87 -2.62 -10.23
N LYS A 107 11.15 -2.83 -9.91
CA LYS A 107 12.10 -3.58 -10.77
C LYS A 107 11.88 -5.09 -10.72
N VAL A 108 11.15 -5.59 -9.72
CA VAL A 108 10.84 -7.02 -9.61
C VAL A 108 9.67 -7.36 -10.53
N ALA A 109 9.99 -7.98 -11.67
CA ALA A 109 8.99 -8.25 -12.70
C ALA A 109 7.94 -9.29 -12.27
N GLY A 110 6.68 -9.04 -12.61
CA GLY A 110 5.57 -10.00 -12.50
C GLY A 110 4.99 -10.16 -11.10
N ILE A 111 5.31 -9.25 -10.19
CA ILE A 111 4.71 -9.11 -8.87
C ILE A 111 4.72 -7.64 -8.47
N SER A 112 3.67 -7.19 -7.78
CA SER A 112 3.59 -5.84 -7.23
C SER A 112 3.47 -5.94 -5.70
N LEU A 113 4.07 -4.98 -4.98
CA LEU A 113 3.95 -4.86 -3.53
C LEU A 113 3.32 -3.51 -3.19
N TYR A 114 2.14 -3.55 -2.60
CA TYR A 114 1.42 -2.39 -2.07
C TYR A 114 1.72 -2.27 -0.58
N MET A 115 2.25 -1.15 -0.15
CA MET A 115 2.70 -0.95 1.23
C MET A 115 1.94 0.18 1.91
N GLN A 116 1.61 -0.01 3.18
CA GLN A 116 0.96 0.98 4.03
C GLN A 116 1.55 0.95 5.44
N PRO A 117 1.74 2.11 6.09
CA PRO A 117 2.08 2.13 7.51
C PRO A 117 0.89 1.60 8.32
N VAL A 118 1.17 0.71 9.25
CA VAL A 118 0.14 0.20 10.17
C VAL A 118 -0.27 1.33 11.11
N GLN A 119 -1.58 1.51 11.30
CA GLN A 119 -2.15 2.51 12.18
C GLN A 119 -2.76 1.83 13.41
N ASP A 120 -2.62 2.43 14.59
CA ASP A 120 -3.25 1.93 15.82
C ASP A 120 -4.78 2.02 15.78
N LEU A 121 -5.29 3.02 15.05
CA LEU A 121 -6.72 3.21 14.81
C LEU A 121 -6.99 3.04 13.33
N THR A 122 -7.62 1.95 12.96
CA THR A 122 -8.15 1.70 11.62
C THR A 122 -9.67 1.76 11.67
N ILE A 123 -10.26 2.54 10.78
CA ILE A 123 -11.74 2.61 10.65
C ILE A 123 -12.25 1.43 9.82
N GLU A 124 -11.37 0.81 9.05
CA GLU A 124 -11.70 -0.29 8.16
C GLU A 124 -11.25 -1.64 8.74
N ASP A 125 -12.19 -2.59 8.75
CA ASP A 125 -11.99 -3.97 9.23
C ASP A 125 -11.17 -4.84 8.23
N ARG A 126 -10.91 -4.33 7.04
CA ARG A 126 -10.27 -5.08 5.96
C ARG A 126 -8.91 -4.52 5.63
N VAL A 127 -7.95 -5.44 5.55
CA VAL A 127 -6.64 -5.15 4.98
C VAL A 127 -6.79 -4.90 3.49
N SER A 128 -6.59 -3.66 3.07
CA SER A 128 -6.72 -3.22 1.69
C SER A 128 -5.35 -3.03 1.02
N ARG A 129 -5.33 -3.12 -0.32
CA ARG A 129 -4.16 -2.77 -1.14
C ARG A 129 -3.87 -1.26 -1.12
N THR A 130 -4.90 -0.45 -0.89
CA THR A 130 -4.83 1.01 -0.94
C THR A 130 -5.48 1.65 0.28
N GLN A 131 -4.99 2.82 0.67
CA GLN A 131 -5.49 3.57 1.83
C GLN A 131 -6.92 4.10 1.63
N TYR A 132 -7.29 4.41 0.39
CA TYR A 132 -8.61 4.91 0.05
C TYR A 132 -9.30 3.94 -0.89
N GLN A 133 -10.55 3.61 -0.60
CA GLN A 133 -11.36 2.70 -1.38
C GLN A 133 -12.67 3.38 -1.79
N PHE A 134 -13.14 3.07 -2.99
CA PHE A 134 -14.52 3.36 -3.37
C PHE A 134 -15.06 2.21 -4.22
N THR A 135 -16.34 1.96 -4.09
CA THR A 135 -17.02 0.88 -4.80
C THR A 135 -17.72 1.45 -6.03
N VAL A 136 -17.53 0.80 -7.17
CA VAL A 136 -18.28 1.07 -8.41
C VAL A 136 -19.30 -0.05 -8.57
N GLU A 137 -20.56 0.30 -8.69
CA GLU A 137 -21.64 -0.64 -8.83
C GLU A 137 -22.38 -0.40 -10.15
N ASP A 138 -22.70 -1.46 -10.87
CA ASP A 138 -23.55 -1.45 -12.06
C ASP A 138 -24.37 -2.73 -12.09
N PRO A 139 -25.69 -2.67 -12.40
CA PRO A 139 -26.53 -3.84 -12.53
C PRO A 139 -26.11 -4.79 -13.66
N ASP A 140 -25.41 -4.27 -14.69
CA ASP A 140 -24.88 -5.06 -15.80
C ASP A 140 -23.35 -5.28 -15.63
N PRO A 141 -22.91 -6.52 -15.36
CA PRO A 141 -21.48 -6.84 -15.18
C PRO A 141 -20.64 -6.55 -16.44
N ASN A 142 -21.23 -6.56 -17.64
CA ASN A 142 -20.50 -6.21 -18.86
C ASN A 142 -20.07 -4.74 -18.88
N ASN A 143 -20.86 -3.86 -18.26
CA ASN A 143 -20.49 -2.46 -18.11
C ASN A 143 -19.28 -2.31 -17.21
N LEU A 144 -19.23 -3.05 -16.08
CA LEU A 144 -18.08 -3.03 -15.18
C LEU A 144 -16.80 -3.47 -15.90
N SER A 145 -16.83 -4.61 -16.60
CA SER A 145 -15.68 -5.12 -17.37
C SER A 145 -15.19 -4.14 -18.45
N LYS A 146 -16.10 -3.34 -19.02
CA LYS A 146 -15.78 -2.34 -20.05
C LYS A 146 -15.23 -1.03 -19.48
N TRP A 147 -15.80 -0.56 -18.36
CA TRP A 147 -15.53 0.79 -17.87
C TRP A 147 -14.49 0.85 -16.77
N VAL A 148 -14.41 -0.18 -15.89
CA VAL A 148 -13.44 -0.19 -14.78
C VAL A 148 -11.99 -0.14 -15.25
N PRO A 149 -11.54 -0.89 -16.27
CA PRO A 149 -10.17 -0.76 -16.77
C PRO A 149 -9.84 0.65 -17.26
N LYS A 150 -10.76 1.31 -17.97
CA LYS A 150 -10.59 2.69 -18.46
C LYS A 150 -10.52 3.70 -17.30
N LEU A 151 -11.31 3.48 -16.26
CA LEU A 151 -11.28 4.30 -15.07
C LEU A 151 -9.94 4.17 -14.35
N VAL A 152 -9.48 2.93 -14.16
CA VAL A 152 -8.17 2.64 -13.53
C VAL A 152 -7.04 3.30 -14.31
N GLU A 153 -7.01 3.11 -15.63
CA GLU A 153 -6.02 3.75 -16.50
C GLU A 153 -6.02 5.28 -16.35
N ARG A 154 -7.20 5.89 -16.32
CA ARG A 154 -7.33 7.33 -16.15
C ARG A 154 -6.87 7.81 -14.79
N LEU A 155 -7.18 7.07 -13.73
CA LEU A 155 -6.74 7.38 -12.37
C LEU A 155 -5.22 7.22 -12.21
N GLN A 156 -4.62 6.20 -12.82
CA GLN A 156 -3.16 6.00 -12.81
C GLN A 156 -2.38 7.14 -13.48
N GLN A 157 -3.00 7.86 -14.43
CA GLN A 157 -2.41 9.04 -15.08
C GLN A 157 -2.52 10.31 -14.23
N THR A 158 -3.26 10.27 -13.12
CA THR A 158 -3.49 11.43 -12.25
C THR A 158 -2.31 11.58 -11.30
N ARG A 159 -1.71 12.76 -11.24
CA ARG A 159 -0.49 13.02 -10.44
C ARG A 159 -0.69 12.89 -8.94
N GLU A 160 -1.90 13.15 -8.48
CA GLU A 160 -2.31 13.14 -7.07
C GLU A 160 -2.53 11.75 -6.52
N LEU A 161 -2.67 10.74 -7.39
CA LEU A 161 -2.94 9.36 -7.02
C LEU A 161 -1.73 8.48 -7.27
N ARG A 162 -1.50 7.55 -6.34
CA ARG A 162 -0.49 6.49 -6.43
C ARG A 162 -1.12 5.16 -6.05
N ASP A 163 -0.53 4.07 -6.54
CA ASP A 163 -0.94 2.70 -6.21
C ASP A 163 -2.43 2.41 -6.50
N VAL A 164 -2.91 2.91 -7.66
CA VAL A 164 -4.30 2.67 -8.07
C VAL A 164 -4.45 1.21 -8.49
N ALA A 165 -5.29 0.48 -7.77
CA ALA A 165 -5.61 -0.92 -8.01
C ALA A 165 -7.12 -1.14 -8.12
N SER A 166 -7.53 -2.22 -8.77
CA SER A 166 -8.92 -2.66 -8.89
C SER A 166 -9.04 -4.12 -8.46
N ASP A 167 -10.18 -4.47 -7.87
CA ASP A 167 -10.53 -5.85 -7.53
C ASP A 167 -11.26 -6.57 -8.66
N LEU A 168 -11.46 -5.91 -9.81
CA LEU A 168 -12.08 -6.53 -10.97
C LEU A 168 -11.19 -7.69 -11.43
N GLN A 169 -11.73 -8.90 -11.40
CA GLN A 169 -11.08 -10.09 -11.93
C GLN A 169 -11.44 -10.23 -13.41
N ASP A 170 -10.43 -10.30 -14.28
CA ASP A 170 -10.63 -10.67 -15.67
C ASP A 170 -10.98 -12.16 -15.74
N ASN A 171 -12.15 -12.47 -16.27
CA ASN A 171 -12.60 -13.84 -16.58
C ASN A 171 -11.97 -14.33 -17.89
#